data_e0f779ac0c67cbff9e6d807a11b3ddf4
#
_entry.id   e0f779ac0c67cbff9e6d807a11b3ddf4
#
_cell.length_a   1.000
_cell.length_b   1.000
_cell.length_c   1.000
_cell.angle_alpha   90.00
_cell.angle_beta   90.00
_cell.angle_gamma   90.00
#
_symmetry.space_group_name_H-M   'P 1'
#
loop_
_entity.id
_entity.type
_entity.pdbx_description
1 polymer ?
#
loop_
_entity_poly.entity_id
_entity_poly.type
_entity_poly.pdbx_seq_one_letter_code
_entity_poly.pdbx_strand_id
1 'polypeptide(L)'
;MLRLSLLASIIVLAAAPALAQQQKIGDPPEASNMRLVGYNDLQARSAYQPVIHKQGDRYIAYIGHHGGTPEIPKPRNPLTGQDEYNGTSIVDVTDPAHPKYLKHIPGLPGTYEEGGAQMVRVCDGKTLPHGDPNKFYLLRVFGGQAHEIYDVTDPANPALLARIDGLADTHKSWWECDTGIAYLVSGAPGWRVKRMTMIYDLGDPAHPVKIRDFGRVGQEPGATGPIPEQLHGPISTGPQGNRVYFGYGTNKGGLLQIVDRDKLLHGPKEPTPENLRYPVIGELYMSPWNGAHTVFPMLKMPIAEFAKDTEGSTRDIVMIVDEQIRNECEEPRQMAWFVDVTIEAHPMVISNFQVPEASGHFCDRGGRFGTHSSNESMAPIFYKKVAFLAYFNAGVRAVDVRDPYHPKEIGYFIPAITAATDKRCVKVNGADRCKVAIQTNNVETDDRGYIYIVDRANTGMHILELSPEAKKLVGIE
;
A
#
# COMPACT_ATOMS: atom_id res chain seq x y z
N MET A 1 -36.58 41.78 57.88
CA MET A 1 -36.32 40.50 57.15
C MET A 1 -35.47 40.84 55.93
N LEU A 2 -34.14 40.69 56.06
CA LEU A 2 -33.20 40.95 54.97
C LEU A 2 -33.05 39.64 54.17
N ARG A 3 -33.35 39.70 52.87
CA ARG A 3 -33.05 38.58 51.94
C ARG A 3 -31.64 38.76 51.37
N LEU A 4 -30.71 37.89 51.75
CA LEU A 4 -29.40 37.76 51.09
C LEU A 4 -29.57 36.96 49.80
N SER A 5 -29.29 37.58 48.65
CA SER A 5 -29.18 36.91 47.35
C SER A 5 -27.74 36.46 47.15
N LEU A 6 -27.51 35.15 47.17
CA LEU A 6 -26.23 34.56 46.74
C LEU A 6 -26.14 34.59 45.22
N LEU A 7 -25.22 35.39 44.68
CA LEU A 7 -24.77 35.28 43.28
C LEU A 7 -23.75 34.13 43.17
N ALA A 8 -24.13 33.06 42.54
CA ALA A 8 -23.20 31.99 42.15
C ALA A 8 -22.46 32.42 40.87
N SER A 9 -21.18 32.72 40.97
CA SER A 9 -20.33 32.97 39.82
C SER A 9 -19.97 31.63 39.16
N ILE A 10 -20.50 31.39 37.96
CA ILE A 10 -20.10 30.26 37.11
C ILE A 10 -18.75 30.61 36.48
N ILE A 11 -17.68 30.00 36.94
CA ILE A 11 -16.37 30.05 36.28
C ILE A 11 -16.44 29.11 35.07
N VAL A 12 -16.59 29.67 33.87
CA VAL A 12 -16.40 28.95 32.63
C VAL A 12 -14.89 28.78 32.43
N LEU A 13 -14.36 27.64 32.77
CA LEU A 13 -13.02 27.27 32.31
C LEU A 13 -13.09 27.11 30.78
N ALA A 14 -12.62 28.11 30.04
CA ALA A 14 -12.30 27.98 28.65
C ALA A 14 -11.13 26.96 28.55
N ALA A 15 -11.40 25.73 28.08
CA ALA A 15 -10.35 24.84 27.70
C ALA A 15 -9.55 25.51 26.58
N ALA A 16 -8.32 25.91 26.86
CA ALA A 16 -7.39 26.34 25.83
C ALA A 16 -7.26 25.21 24.80
N PRO A 17 -7.29 25.50 23.49
CA PRO A 17 -7.01 24.46 22.50
C PRO A 17 -5.65 23.88 22.82
N ALA A 18 -5.60 22.55 23.03
CA ALA A 18 -4.34 21.84 23.18
C ALA A 18 -3.56 22.06 21.87
N LEU A 19 -2.49 22.84 21.95
CA LEU A 19 -1.56 22.97 20.84
C LEU A 19 -1.08 21.56 20.46
N ALA A 20 -1.10 21.22 19.17
CA ALA A 20 -0.60 19.97 18.68
C ALA A 20 0.81 19.73 19.23
N GLN A 21 0.95 18.76 20.10
CA GLN A 21 2.25 18.45 20.68
C GLN A 21 3.00 17.62 19.64
N GLN A 22 4.07 18.19 19.06
CA GLN A 22 4.98 17.44 18.21
C GLN A 22 5.57 16.30 19.04
N GLN A 23 5.54 15.06 18.52
CA GLN A 23 6.16 13.93 19.17
C GLN A 23 7.64 14.19 19.45
N LYS A 24 8.13 13.68 20.58
CA LYS A 24 9.53 13.73 20.98
C LYS A 24 10.09 12.31 21.04
N ILE A 25 11.40 12.17 20.83
CA ILE A 25 12.07 10.88 21.02
C ILE A 25 11.88 10.42 22.47
N GLY A 26 11.35 9.19 22.62
CA GLY A 26 11.01 8.61 23.92
C GLY A 26 9.54 8.76 24.32
N ASP A 27 8.74 9.52 23.59
CA ASP A 27 7.28 9.51 23.77
C ASP A 27 6.72 8.12 23.46
N PRO A 28 5.64 7.69 24.11
CA PRO A 28 4.97 6.45 23.76
C PRO A 28 4.22 6.62 22.43
N PRO A 29 3.94 5.51 21.70
CA PRO A 29 3.05 5.54 20.56
C PRO A 29 1.62 5.93 20.99
N GLU A 30 0.86 6.54 20.07
CA GLU A 30 -0.56 6.81 20.27
C GLU A 30 -1.37 5.63 19.72
N ALA A 31 -2.31 5.10 20.50
CA ALA A 31 -3.09 3.94 20.07
C ALA A 31 -4.49 3.93 20.66
N SER A 32 -5.43 3.35 19.92
CA SER A 32 -6.75 2.98 20.39
C SER A 32 -7.14 1.65 19.75
N ASN A 33 -7.56 0.68 20.57
CA ASN A 33 -7.99 -0.66 20.14
C ASN A 33 -6.95 -1.44 19.30
N MET A 34 -5.70 -0.99 19.28
CA MET A 34 -4.57 -1.68 18.67
C MET A 34 -3.40 -1.67 19.65
N ARG A 35 -2.58 -2.71 19.66
CA ARG A 35 -1.40 -2.78 20.50
C ARG A 35 -0.17 -3.23 19.75
N LEU A 36 0.98 -2.76 20.21
CA LEU A 36 2.28 -3.21 19.73
C LEU A 36 2.57 -4.61 20.24
N VAL A 37 2.97 -5.50 19.34
CA VAL A 37 3.43 -6.86 19.62
C VAL A 37 4.94 -6.95 19.51
N GLY A 38 5.51 -6.41 18.42
CA GLY A 38 6.94 -6.40 18.18
C GLY A 38 7.40 -5.29 17.28
N TYR A 39 8.71 -5.10 17.23
CA TYR A 39 9.35 -4.03 16.47
C TYR A 39 10.68 -4.47 15.87
N ASN A 40 10.97 -4.01 14.67
CA ASN A 40 12.28 -4.12 14.05
C ASN A 40 12.63 -2.78 13.37
N ASP A 41 13.81 -2.24 13.62
CA ASP A 41 14.24 -0.94 13.11
C ASP A 41 14.53 -0.92 11.59
N LEU A 42 14.52 -2.11 10.94
CA LEU A 42 14.87 -2.29 9.54
C LEU A 42 16.20 -1.60 9.16
N GLN A 43 17.13 -1.52 10.10
CA GLN A 43 18.44 -0.85 9.92
C GLN A 43 18.30 0.63 9.50
N ALA A 44 17.26 1.33 9.98
CA ALA A 44 16.95 2.71 9.62
C ALA A 44 16.78 2.94 8.10
N ARG A 45 16.20 1.99 7.38
CA ARG A 45 15.96 2.07 5.94
C ARG A 45 14.54 2.54 5.65
N SER A 46 14.39 3.42 4.66
CA SER A 46 13.09 3.94 4.20
C SER A 46 12.23 2.80 3.61
N ALA A 47 11.24 2.31 4.36
CA ALA A 47 10.45 1.16 3.95
C ALA A 47 9.22 1.54 3.12
N TYR A 48 8.84 0.65 2.18
CA TYR A 48 7.68 0.85 1.33
C TYR A 48 6.68 -0.30 1.46
N GLN A 49 6.90 -1.47 0.86
CA GLN A 49 5.93 -2.56 0.83
C GLN A 49 6.38 -3.73 1.69
N PRO A 50 5.64 -4.09 2.75
CA PRO A 50 5.80 -5.38 3.42
C PRO A 50 4.97 -6.45 2.71
N VAL A 51 5.47 -7.69 2.65
CA VAL A 51 4.72 -8.90 2.32
C VAL A 51 5.10 -9.95 3.34
N ILE A 52 4.11 -10.56 3.99
CA ILE A 52 4.33 -11.62 4.97
C ILE A 52 3.98 -12.95 4.32
N HIS A 53 4.94 -13.86 4.29
CA HIS A 53 4.76 -15.15 3.62
C HIS A 53 5.08 -16.30 4.57
N LYS A 54 4.20 -17.32 4.57
CA LYS A 54 4.40 -18.53 5.34
C LYS A 54 5.25 -19.52 4.55
N GLN A 55 6.43 -19.87 5.07
CA GLN A 55 7.36 -20.84 4.48
C GLN A 55 7.52 -22.03 5.43
N GLY A 56 6.77 -23.10 5.20
CA GLY A 56 6.66 -24.21 6.13
C GLY A 56 6.05 -23.73 7.47
N ASP A 57 6.80 -23.89 8.54
CA ASP A 57 6.39 -23.45 9.89
C ASP A 57 6.86 -22.03 10.23
N ARG A 58 7.54 -21.35 9.31
CA ARG A 58 8.07 -20.00 9.51
C ARG A 58 7.21 -18.96 8.81
N TYR A 59 7.16 -17.77 9.40
CA TYR A 59 6.61 -16.57 8.79
C TYR A 59 7.76 -15.61 8.49
N ILE A 60 7.91 -15.25 7.23
CA ILE A 60 8.97 -14.36 6.76
C ILE A 60 8.35 -13.09 6.21
N ALA A 61 8.81 -11.95 6.69
CA ALA A 61 8.47 -10.65 6.16
C ALA A 61 9.54 -10.22 5.15
N TYR A 62 9.10 -9.90 3.95
CA TYR A 62 9.90 -9.29 2.88
C TYR A 62 9.49 -7.83 2.78
N ILE A 63 10.43 -6.92 2.97
CA ILE A 63 10.13 -5.50 2.99
C ILE A 63 10.94 -4.79 1.90
N GLY A 64 10.23 -4.21 0.92
CA GLY A 64 10.83 -3.34 -0.07
C GLY A 64 11.15 -1.95 0.49
N HIS A 65 12.23 -1.34 0.01
CA HIS A 65 12.69 -0.03 0.44
C HIS A 65 12.86 0.94 -0.72
N HIS A 66 12.52 2.21 -0.50
CA HIS A 66 13.00 3.31 -1.34
C HIS A 66 14.52 3.44 -1.23
N GLY A 67 15.15 4.19 -2.12
CA GLY A 67 16.53 4.62 -1.96
C GLY A 67 16.76 5.38 -0.66
N GLY A 68 18.01 5.53 -0.28
CA GLY A 68 18.39 6.31 0.89
C GLY A 68 18.10 7.80 0.73
N THR A 69 18.45 8.60 1.73
CA THR A 69 18.41 10.06 1.63
C THR A 69 19.75 10.59 1.06
N PRO A 70 19.80 11.85 0.58
CA PRO A 70 21.07 12.44 0.17
C PRO A 70 22.13 12.44 1.27
N GLU A 71 21.72 12.55 2.53
CA GLU A 71 22.61 12.55 3.69
C GLU A 71 23.09 11.14 4.04
N ILE A 72 22.22 10.12 3.85
CA ILE A 72 22.54 8.72 4.14
C ILE A 72 22.10 7.86 2.95
N PRO A 73 22.85 7.92 1.82
CA PRO A 73 22.48 7.15 0.62
C PRO A 73 22.73 5.64 0.79
N LYS A 74 23.64 5.26 1.69
CA LYS A 74 24.03 3.88 2.00
C LYS A 74 24.02 3.66 3.52
N PRO A 75 22.89 3.31 4.13
CA PRO A 75 22.86 2.95 5.53
C PRO A 75 23.77 1.75 5.84
N ARG A 76 24.33 1.75 7.05
CA ARG A 76 25.14 0.64 7.56
C ARG A 76 24.31 -0.63 7.70
N ASN A 77 24.80 -1.76 7.19
CA ASN A 77 24.25 -3.07 7.49
C ASN A 77 25.06 -3.70 8.64
N PRO A 78 24.50 -3.80 9.85
CA PRO A 78 25.22 -4.32 10.99
C PRO A 78 25.56 -5.81 10.88
N LEU A 79 24.83 -6.59 10.04
CA LEU A 79 25.11 -8.00 9.83
C LEU A 79 26.37 -8.25 9.01
N THR A 80 26.63 -7.38 8.04
CA THR A 80 27.79 -7.53 7.13
C THR A 80 28.93 -6.57 7.46
N GLY A 81 28.64 -5.52 8.22
CA GLY A 81 29.56 -4.43 8.46
C GLY A 81 29.82 -3.57 7.23
N GLN A 82 28.99 -3.62 6.19
CA GLN A 82 29.11 -2.85 4.96
C GLN A 82 28.06 -1.74 4.90
N ASP A 83 28.36 -0.67 4.16
CA ASP A 83 27.39 0.36 3.80
C ASP A 83 26.73 -0.03 2.49
N GLU A 84 25.41 -0.25 2.50
CA GLU A 84 24.67 -0.81 1.37
C GLU A 84 23.53 0.10 0.93
N TYR A 85 23.30 0.23 -0.38
CA TYR A 85 22.09 0.88 -0.88
C TYR A 85 20.85 0.17 -0.38
N ASN A 86 19.79 0.91 -0.10
CA ASN A 86 18.49 0.34 0.24
C ASN A 86 18.01 -0.65 -0.83
N GLY A 87 17.30 -1.67 -0.41
CA GLY A 87 16.85 -2.73 -1.30
C GLY A 87 15.68 -3.51 -0.70
N THR A 88 15.90 -4.76 -0.30
CA THR A 88 14.87 -5.60 0.32
C THR A 88 15.40 -6.17 1.63
N SER A 89 14.70 -5.90 2.73
CA SER A 89 14.93 -6.53 4.03
C SER A 89 14.15 -7.83 4.15
N ILE A 90 14.76 -8.85 4.74
CA ILE A 90 14.14 -10.14 5.03
C ILE A 90 14.21 -10.35 6.55
N VAL A 91 13.03 -10.49 7.17
CA VAL A 91 12.88 -10.59 8.62
C VAL A 91 12.05 -11.82 8.97
N ASP A 92 12.57 -12.68 9.85
CA ASP A 92 11.79 -13.75 10.43
C ASP A 92 10.84 -13.18 11.49
N VAL A 93 9.55 -13.36 11.27
CA VAL A 93 8.46 -12.90 12.15
C VAL A 93 7.62 -14.07 12.66
N THR A 94 8.21 -15.26 12.69
CA THR A 94 7.59 -16.47 13.25
C THR A 94 7.19 -16.24 14.70
N ASP A 95 8.09 -15.66 15.48
CA ASP A 95 7.76 -15.02 16.77
C ASP A 95 7.58 -13.51 16.52
N PRO A 96 6.34 -13.03 16.45
CA PRO A 96 6.08 -11.62 16.14
C PRO A 96 6.53 -10.66 17.27
N ALA A 97 6.71 -11.14 18.49
CA ALA A 97 7.22 -10.33 19.60
C ALA A 97 8.75 -10.10 19.51
N HIS A 98 9.45 -10.99 18.82
CA HIS A 98 10.92 -10.94 18.69
C HIS A 98 11.33 -11.12 17.22
N PRO A 99 10.96 -10.17 16.32
CA PRO A 99 11.29 -10.26 14.89
C PRO A 99 12.80 -10.24 14.66
N LYS A 100 13.30 -11.22 13.90
CA LYS A 100 14.73 -11.41 13.67
C LYS A 100 15.11 -11.01 12.25
N TYR A 101 15.95 -10.01 12.11
CA TYR A 101 16.52 -9.60 10.82
C TYR A 101 17.44 -10.69 10.27
N LEU A 102 17.18 -11.20 9.07
CA LEU A 102 17.94 -12.31 8.47
C LEU A 102 18.92 -11.81 7.38
N LYS A 103 18.45 -10.94 6.49
CA LYS A 103 19.21 -10.54 5.31
C LYS A 103 18.74 -9.19 4.79
N HIS A 104 19.66 -8.46 4.18
CA HIS A 104 19.39 -7.36 3.26
C HIS A 104 19.88 -7.74 1.86
N ILE A 105 19.03 -7.56 0.84
CA ILE A 105 19.41 -7.67 -0.57
C ILE A 105 19.51 -6.24 -1.10
N PRO A 106 20.70 -5.70 -1.41
CA PRO A 106 20.86 -4.35 -1.94
C PRO A 106 20.02 -4.11 -3.21
N GLY A 107 19.52 -2.89 -3.36
CA GLY A 107 18.77 -2.44 -4.53
C GLY A 107 19.59 -1.54 -5.45
N LEU A 108 18.90 -0.85 -6.35
CA LEU A 108 19.52 0.10 -7.27
C LEU A 108 20.15 1.27 -6.49
N PRO A 109 21.38 1.72 -6.84
CA PRO A 109 21.90 3.01 -6.40
C PRO A 109 20.93 4.16 -6.73
N GLY A 110 20.73 5.07 -5.79
CA GLY A 110 19.86 6.23 -5.94
C GLY A 110 19.20 6.62 -4.62
N THR A 111 18.50 7.75 -4.63
CA THR A 111 17.80 8.28 -3.46
C THR A 111 16.29 8.26 -3.70
N TYR A 112 15.51 8.22 -2.64
CA TYR A 112 14.04 8.23 -2.67
C TYR A 112 13.47 7.17 -3.64
N GLU A 113 12.54 7.52 -4.51
CA GLU A 113 11.88 6.58 -5.43
C GLU A 113 12.75 6.14 -6.63
N GLU A 114 13.85 6.83 -6.89
CA GLU A 114 14.75 6.48 -8.00
C GLU A 114 15.65 5.28 -7.69
N GLY A 115 15.93 5.05 -6.41
CA GLY A 115 16.78 3.96 -5.94
C GLY A 115 16.03 2.86 -5.19
N GLY A 116 16.78 1.90 -4.66
CA GLY A 116 16.26 0.84 -3.81
C GLY A 116 15.58 -0.31 -4.56
N ALA A 117 14.58 -0.92 -3.89
CA ALA A 117 13.76 -2.01 -4.40
C ALA A 117 12.41 -2.00 -3.64
N GLN A 118 11.59 -1.01 -3.93
CA GLN A 118 10.45 -0.62 -3.09
C GLN A 118 9.29 -1.63 -3.07
N MET A 119 9.09 -2.45 -4.11
CA MET A 119 7.96 -3.35 -4.22
C MET A 119 8.40 -4.81 -4.25
N VAL A 120 7.64 -5.66 -3.55
CA VAL A 120 7.91 -7.10 -3.45
C VAL A 120 6.61 -7.91 -3.58
N ARG A 121 6.72 -9.14 -4.14
CA ARG A 121 5.71 -10.19 -4.13
C ARG A 121 6.38 -11.53 -3.89
N VAL A 122 5.68 -12.48 -3.26
CA VAL A 122 6.22 -13.81 -2.97
C VAL A 122 5.22 -14.88 -3.38
N CYS A 123 5.70 -15.95 -4.02
CA CYS A 123 4.90 -17.11 -4.36
C CYS A 123 5.58 -18.41 -3.92
N ASP A 124 4.76 -19.37 -3.49
CA ASP A 124 5.17 -20.77 -3.32
C ASP A 124 5.38 -21.40 -4.69
N GLY A 125 6.49 -22.12 -4.89
CA GLY A 125 6.73 -22.86 -6.11
C GLY A 125 5.70 -23.96 -6.37
N LYS A 126 5.13 -24.55 -5.32
CA LYS A 126 4.05 -25.55 -5.45
C LYS A 126 2.74 -24.98 -6.03
N THR A 127 2.54 -23.65 -5.98
CA THR A 127 1.37 -23.01 -6.57
C THR A 127 1.60 -22.54 -7.99
N LEU A 128 2.86 -22.30 -8.37
CA LEU A 128 3.22 -21.87 -9.72
C LEU A 128 3.13 -23.03 -10.72
N PRO A 129 2.64 -22.83 -11.94
CA PRO A 129 2.47 -23.91 -12.95
C PRO A 129 3.72 -24.71 -13.25
N HIS A 130 4.89 -24.08 -13.23
CA HIS A 130 6.19 -24.69 -13.54
C HIS A 130 7.24 -24.38 -12.48
N GLY A 131 6.82 -24.01 -11.27
CA GLY A 131 7.69 -23.78 -10.12
C GLY A 131 8.18 -25.10 -9.51
N ASP A 132 9.35 -25.05 -8.87
CA ASP A 132 9.81 -26.17 -8.03
C ASP A 132 8.97 -26.17 -6.73
N PRO A 133 8.22 -27.27 -6.43
CA PRO A 133 7.31 -27.32 -5.29
C PRO A 133 7.99 -27.18 -3.92
N ASN A 134 9.32 -27.31 -3.88
CA ASN A 134 10.10 -27.16 -2.65
C ASN A 134 10.69 -25.76 -2.48
N LYS A 135 10.39 -24.83 -3.41
CA LYS A 135 10.99 -23.49 -3.43
C LYS A 135 9.97 -22.39 -3.16
N PHE A 136 10.51 -21.25 -2.75
CA PHE A 136 9.80 -19.99 -2.60
C PHE A 136 10.48 -18.92 -3.44
N TYR A 137 9.68 -18.08 -4.10
CA TYR A 137 10.19 -17.12 -5.06
C TYR A 137 9.76 -15.70 -4.70
N LEU A 138 10.71 -14.79 -4.75
CA LEU A 138 10.51 -13.35 -4.53
C LEU A 138 10.62 -12.61 -5.86
N LEU A 139 9.57 -11.90 -6.25
CA LEU A 139 9.59 -10.89 -7.30
C LEU A 139 9.78 -9.53 -6.64
N ARG A 140 10.75 -8.73 -7.11
CA ARG A 140 10.96 -7.36 -6.64
C ARG A 140 11.27 -6.40 -7.79
N VAL A 141 11.03 -5.12 -7.59
CA VAL A 141 11.58 -4.07 -8.44
C VAL A 141 13.07 -3.86 -8.13
N PHE A 142 13.83 -3.39 -9.10
CA PHE A 142 15.21 -2.94 -8.91
C PHE A 142 15.31 -1.46 -9.31
N GLY A 143 15.05 -0.57 -8.34
CA GLY A 143 14.86 0.86 -8.56
C GLY A 143 13.80 1.12 -9.62
N GLY A 144 14.09 2.03 -10.55
CA GLY A 144 13.25 2.33 -11.70
C GLY A 144 13.66 1.60 -12.99
N GLN A 145 14.46 0.51 -12.96
CA GLN A 145 15.13 -0.02 -14.15
C GLN A 145 14.80 -1.46 -14.51
N ALA A 146 14.43 -2.30 -13.54
CA ALA A 146 14.24 -3.73 -13.75
C ALA A 146 13.26 -4.35 -12.75
N HIS A 147 12.81 -5.58 -13.06
CA HIS A 147 12.27 -6.51 -12.09
C HIS A 147 13.23 -7.69 -11.92
N GLU A 148 13.40 -8.14 -10.69
CA GLU A 148 14.26 -9.27 -10.35
C GLU A 148 13.47 -10.38 -9.67
N ILE A 149 13.84 -11.63 -9.95
CA ILE A 149 13.23 -12.81 -9.35
C ILE A 149 14.33 -13.58 -8.62
N TYR A 150 14.08 -13.85 -7.33
CA TYR A 150 14.99 -14.58 -6.45
C TYR A 150 14.37 -15.90 -5.98
N ASP A 151 15.21 -16.91 -5.83
CA ASP A 151 14.95 -18.05 -4.95
C ASP A 151 15.21 -17.60 -3.51
N VAL A 152 14.19 -17.68 -2.67
CA VAL A 152 14.23 -17.30 -1.25
C VAL A 152 13.85 -18.47 -0.33
N THR A 153 14.06 -19.69 -0.80
CA THR A 153 13.84 -20.92 -0.03
C THR A 153 14.66 -20.94 1.26
N ASP A 154 15.91 -20.49 1.17
CA ASP A 154 16.65 -20.03 2.35
C ASP A 154 16.63 -18.50 2.40
N PRO A 155 15.76 -17.91 3.25
CA PRO A 155 15.62 -16.46 3.31
C PRO A 155 16.86 -15.72 3.83
N ALA A 156 17.82 -16.43 4.42
CA ALA A 156 19.12 -15.87 4.81
C ALA A 156 20.13 -15.84 3.65
N ASN A 157 19.93 -16.67 2.61
CA ASN A 157 20.81 -16.78 1.45
C ASN A 157 20.02 -16.72 0.12
N PRO A 158 19.33 -15.61 -0.17
CA PRO A 158 18.57 -15.45 -1.41
C PRO A 158 19.48 -15.52 -2.65
N ALA A 159 19.01 -16.20 -3.71
CA ALA A 159 19.75 -16.36 -4.95
C ALA A 159 18.98 -15.74 -6.13
N LEU A 160 19.62 -14.84 -6.88
CA LEU A 160 19.04 -14.24 -8.09
C LEU A 160 18.87 -15.32 -9.16
N LEU A 161 17.67 -15.48 -9.71
CA LEU A 161 17.35 -16.43 -10.77
C LEU A 161 17.21 -15.76 -12.12
N ALA A 162 16.44 -14.68 -12.19
CA ALA A 162 16.15 -13.98 -13.43
C ALA A 162 16.00 -12.47 -13.20
N ARG A 163 16.18 -11.74 -14.30
CA ARG A 163 16.00 -10.28 -14.31
C ARG A 163 15.35 -9.83 -15.62
N ILE A 164 14.35 -8.98 -15.51
CA ILE A 164 13.67 -8.34 -16.63
C ILE A 164 14.21 -6.92 -16.73
N ASP A 165 15.11 -6.69 -17.67
CA ASP A 165 15.85 -5.45 -17.87
C ASP A 165 15.24 -4.55 -18.96
N GLY A 166 15.83 -3.36 -19.14
CA GLY A 166 15.44 -2.42 -20.19
C GLY A 166 14.14 -1.69 -19.92
N LEU A 167 13.75 -1.61 -18.66
CA LEU A 167 12.54 -0.98 -18.19
C LEU A 167 12.81 0.45 -17.70
N ALA A 168 11.73 1.22 -17.53
CA ALA A 168 11.80 2.56 -16.97
C ALA A 168 10.72 2.73 -15.90
N ASP A 169 11.07 3.42 -14.81
CA ASP A 169 10.16 3.80 -13.74
C ASP A 169 9.35 2.61 -13.18
N THR A 170 10.02 1.45 -13.00
CA THR A 170 9.40 0.24 -12.42
C THR A 170 8.89 0.56 -11.02
N HIS A 171 7.68 0.10 -10.71
CA HIS A 171 7.01 0.48 -9.48
C HIS A 171 6.22 -0.69 -8.90
N LYS A 172 4.92 -0.57 -8.82
CA LYS A 172 4.03 -1.58 -8.23
C LYS A 172 3.90 -2.81 -9.13
N SER A 173 3.65 -3.97 -8.54
CA SER A 173 3.42 -5.21 -9.28
C SER A 173 2.34 -6.05 -8.60
N TRP A 174 1.73 -6.94 -9.38
CA TRP A 174 0.86 -7.99 -8.88
C TRP A 174 1.30 -9.31 -9.49
N TRP A 175 1.34 -10.38 -8.71
CA TRP A 175 1.71 -11.72 -9.17
C TRP A 175 0.66 -12.73 -8.72
N GLU A 176 -0.01 -13.35 -9.68
CA GLU A 176 -0.93 -14.45 -9.45
C GLU A 176 -0.13 -15.74 -9.29
N CYS A 177 -0.05 -16.26 -8.07
CA CYS A 177 0.76 -17.43 -7.80
C CYS A 177 0.19 -18.73 -8.42
N ASP A 178 -1.13 -18.82 -8.62
CA ASP A 178 -1.80 -20.00 -9.17
C ASP A 178 -1.69 -20.12 -10.70
N THR A 179 -1.47 -19.01 -11.39
CA THR A 179 -1.34 -18.96 -12.85
C THR A 179 0.06 -18.58 -13.33
N GLY A 180 0.88 -18.01 -12.46
CA GLY A 180 2.16 -17.43 -12.79
C GLY A 180 2.09 -16.07 -13.47
N ILE A 181 0.89 -15.53 -13.76
CA ILE A 181 0.75 -14.26 -14.46
C ILE A 181 1.14 -13.09 -13.54
N ALA A 182 2.05 -12.25 -14.05
CA ALA A 182 2.51 -11.06 -13.36
C ALA A 182 2.16 -9.80 -14.16
N TYR A 183 1.60 -8.82 -13.45
CA TYR A 183 1.28 -7.48 -13.96
C TYR A 183 2.32 -6.52 -13.39
N LEU A 184 3.26 -6.10 -14.22
CA LEU A 184 4.42 -5.30 -13.83
C LEU A 184 4.21 -3.84 -14.26
N VAL A 185 4.20 -2.92 -13.32
CA VAL A 185 4.14 -1.49 -13.64
C VAL A 185 5.51 -1.01 -14.07
N SER A 186 5.59 -0.49 -15.29
CA SER A 186 6.82 -0.02 -15.89
C SER A 186 6.55 0.82 -17.13
N GLY A 187 7.49 1.65 -17.54
CA GLY A 187 7.55 2.24 -18.88
C GLY A 187 8.21 1.29 -19.87
N ALA A 188 7.73 1.32 -21.11
CA ALA A 188 8.31 0.58 -22.22
C ALA A 188 8.67 1.52 -23.38
N PRO A 189 9.66 1.16 -24.22
CA PRO A 189 10.05 1.96 -25.38
C PRO A 189 8.86 2.27 -26.29
N GLY A 190 8.72 3.54 -26.68
CA GLY A 190 7.67 4.03 -27.56
C GLY A 190 6.36 4.40 -26.88
N TRP A 191 6.10 3.95 -25.65
CA TRP A 191 4.93 4.37 -24.87
C TRP A 191 5.10 5.81 -24.38
N ARG A 192 3.98 6.54 -24.30
CA ARG A 192 3.97 7.99 -24.00
C ARG A 192 3.98 8.30 -22.50
N VAL A 193 3.90 7.27 -21.65
CA VAL A 193 3.91 7.37 -20.18
C VAL A 193 5.09 6.62 -19.60
N LYS A 194 5.50 7.01 -18.40
CA LYS A 194 6.56 6.33 -17.66
C LYS A 194 6.06 5.04 -16.97
N ARG A 195 4.74 4.92 -16.73
CA ARG A 195 4.14 3.76 -16.05
C ARG A 195 2.89 3.32 -16.80
N MET A 196 2.92 2.13 -17.36
CA MET A 196 1.81 1.34 -17.86
C MET A 196 1.98 -0.09 -17.36
N THR A 197 1.22 -1.08 -17.82
CA THR A 197 1.41 -2.46 -17.37
C THR A 197 2.09 -3.30 -18.44
N MET A 198 3.12 -4.04 -18.04
CA MET A 198 3.72 -5.12 -18.80
C MET A 198 3.27 -6.44 -18.18
N ILE A 199 2.74 -7.34 -18.98
CA ILE A 199 2.22 -8.61 -18.52
C ILE A 199 3.20 -9.71 -18.91
N TYR A 200 3.61 -10.48 -17.90
CA TYR A 200 4.54 -11.59 -18.03
C TYR A 200 3.93 -12.89 -17.51
N ASP A 201 4.32 -14.00 -18.11
CA ASP A 201 4.21 -15.32 -17.52
C ASP A 201 5.50 -15.60 -16.74
N LEU A 202 5.35 -15.76 -15.43
CA LEU A 202 6.37 -16.16 -14.47
C LEU A 202 6.02 -17.54 -13.86
N GLY A 203 5.28 -18.36 -14.60
CA GLY A 203 4.96 -19.73 -14.19
C GLY A 203 6.22 -20.56 -13.97
N ASP A 204 7.27 -20.32 -14.78
CA ASP A 204 8.66 -20.67 -14.48
C ASP A 204 9.42 -19.39 -14.08
N PRO A 205 9.70 -19.20 -12.78
CA PRO A 205 10.36 -17.99 -12.30
C PRO A 205 11.77 -17.74 -12.85
N ALA A 206 12.44 -18.79 -13.34
CA ALA A 206 13.77 -18.67 -13.93
C ALA A 206 13.73 -18.19 -15.39
N HIS A 207 12.59 -18.33 -16.07
CA HIS A 207 12.43 -18.04 -17.50
C HIS A 207 11.21 -17.16 -17.77
N PRO A 208 11.24 -15.87 -17.38
CA PRO A 208 10.14 -14.91 -17.61
C PRO A 208 9.77 -14.79 -19.10
N VAL A 209 8.49 -14.92 -19.43
CA VAL A 209 8.00 -14.79 -20.81
C VAL A 209 7.03 -13.60 -20.91
N LYS A 210 7.35 -12.64 -21.77
CA LYS A 210 6.48 -11.48 -22.00
C LYS A 210 5.22 -11.89 -22.77
N ILE A 211 4.05 -11.52 -22.26
CA ILE A 211 2.76 -11.76 -22.92
C ILE A 211 2.36 -10.54 -23.74
N ARG A 212 2.30 -9.35 -23.14
CA ARG A 212 1.92 -8.10 -23.82
C ARG A 212 2.20 -6.87 -22.96
N ASP A 213 2.10 -5.71 -23.60
CA ASP A 213 1.97 -4.41 -22.94
C ASP A 213 0.49 -3.97 -22.95
N PHE A 214 0.06 -3.27 -21.91
CA PHE A 214 -1.30 -2.76 -21.78
C PHE A 214 -1.32 -1.42 -21.06
N GLY A 215 -2.18 -0.51 -21.52
CA GLY A 215 -2.38 0.81 -20.94
C GLY A 215 -3.67 1.43 -21.44
N ARG A 216 -3.88 2.70 -21.13
CA ARG A 216 -5.04 3.46 -21.59
C ARG A 216 -4.84 3.93 -23.02
N VAL A 217 -5.94 4.03 -23.76
CA VAL A 217 -5.94 4.67 -25.10
C VAL A 217 -5.39 6.09 -24.99
N GLY A 218 -4.44 6.41 -25.83
CA GLY A 218 -3.68 7.67 -25.82
C GLY A 218 -2.31 7.56 -25.14
N GLN A 219 -2.00 6.42 -24.49
CA GLN A 219 -0.68 6.13 -23.94
C GLN A 219 0.20 5.31 -24.90
N GLU A 220 -0.41 4.63 -25.87
CA GLU A 220 0.26 3.73 -26.82
C GLU A 220 1.22 4.46 -27.76
N PRO A 221 2.17 3.73 -28.37
CA PRO A 221 3.08 4.26 -29.37
C PRO A 221 2.32 4.89 -30.55
N GLY A 222 2.74 6.09 -30.97
CA GLY A 222 2.15 6.81 -32.09
C GLY A 222 0.85 7.57 -31.80
N ALA A 223 0.27 7.43 -30.61
CA ALA A 223 -0.89 8.20 -30.21
C ALA A 223 -0.60 9.71 -30.17
N THR A 224 -1.61 10.53 -30.42
CA THR A 224 -1.55 11.99 -30.43
C THR A 224 -2.51 12.61 -29.40
N GLY A 225 -2.41 13.92 -29.16
CA GLY A 225 -3.27 14.63 -28.20
C GLY A 225 -2.79 14.53 -26.75
N PRO A 226 -3.66 14.84 -25.76
CA PRO A 226 -3.33 14.79 -24.35
C PRO A 226 -2.89 13.38 -23.91
N ILE A 227 -1.88 13.31 -23.05
CA ILE A 227 -1.42 12.03 -22.48
C ILE A 227 -2.30 11.73 -21.26
N PRO A 228 -3.00 10.57 -21.22
CA PRO A 228 -3.78 10.17 -20.07
C PRO A 228 -2.88 9.92 -18.85
N GLU A 229 -3.47 10.02 -17.64
CA GLU A 229 -2.76 9.76 -16.39
C GLU A 229 -2.17 8.34 -16.38
N GLN A 230 -0.98 8.21 -15.82
CA GLN A 230 -0.22 6.96 -15.79
C GLN A 230 -0.72 5.98 -14.72
N LEU A 231 -0.44 4.70 -14.94
CA LEU A 231 -0.78 3.63 -14.01
C LEU A 231 0.00 3.76 -12.71
N HIS A 232 -0.70 3.54 -11.58
CA HIS A 232 -0.01 3.35 -10.29
C HIS A 232 0.10 1.88 -9.94
N GLY A 233 -0.99 1.12 -9.93
CA GLY A 233 -0.91 -0.31 -9.62
C GLY A 233 -2.12 -1.12 -10.06
N PRO A 234 -1.90 -2.41 -10.41
CA PRO A 234 -2.93 -3.39 -10.68
C PRO A 234 -3.22 -4.24 -9.44
N ILE A 235 -4.45 -4.77 -9.35
CA ILE A 235 -4.81 -5.91 -8.51
C ILE A 235 -5.67 -6.86 -9.35
N SER A 236 -5.26 -8.13 -9.46
CA SER A 236 -6.03 -9.17 -10.15
C SER A 236 -6.76 -10.05 -9.15
N THR A 237 -7.94 -10.51 -9.54
CA THR A 237 -8.71 -11.53 -8.82
C THR A 237 -8.46 -12.94 -9.35
N GLY A 238 -7.48 -13.11 -10.23
CA GLY A 238 -7.15 -14.39 -10.84
C GLY A 238 -8.26 -14.92 -11.76
N PRO A 239 -8.14 -16.19 -12.20
CA PRO A 239 -9.11 -16.79 -13.11
C PRO A 239 -10.52 -16.92 -12.52
N GLN A 240 -10.65 -17.11 -11.20
CA GLN A 240 -11.94 -17.29 -10.54
C GLN A 240 -12.80 -16.01 -10.60
N GLY A 241 -12.19 -14.85 -10.38
CA GLY A 241 -12.87 -13.56 -10.49
C GLY A 241 -12.86 -13.00 -11.91
N ASN A 242 -11.92 -13.43 -12.72
CA ASN A 242 -11.71 -12.99 -14.11
C ASN A 242 -11.64 -11.47 -14.28
N ARG A 243 -11.06 -10.76 -13.31
CA ARG A 243 -10.93 -9.30 -13.34
C ARG A 243 -9.54 -8.84 -12.98
N VAL A 244 -9.13 -7.75 -13.61
CA VAL A 244 -7.99 -6.94 -13.20
C VAL A 244 -8.48 -5.51 -12.99
N TYR A 245 -8.21 -4.98 -11.82
CA TYR A 245 -8.50 -3.61 -11.44
C TYR A 245 -7.22 -2.80 -11.57
N PHE A 246 -7.26 -1.73 -12.35
CA PHE A 246 -6.14 -0.82 -12.55
C PHE A 246 -6.44 0.53 -11.91
N GLY A 247 -5.52 1.00 -11.06
CA GLY A 247 -5.58 2.32 -10.45
C GLY A 247 -4.60 3.28 -11.13
N TYR A 248 -5.10 4.38 -11.66
CA TYR A 248 -4.32 5.42 -12.32
C TYR A 248 -4.29 6.70 -11.48
N GLY A 249 -3.16 7.38 -11.48
CA GLY A 249 -2.95 8.60 -10.70
C GLY A 249 -2.72 8.33 -9.20
N THR A 250 -2.11 9.27 -8.50
CA THR A 250 -1.80 9.16 -7.07
C THR A 250 -2.66 10.10 -6.21
N ASN A 251 -2.61 11.40 -6.50
CA ASN A 251 -3.33 12.47 -5.79
C ASN A 251 -4.15 13.36 -6.73
N LYS A 252 -4.21 13.02 -8.01
CA LYS A 252 -4.97 13.75 -9.04
C LYS A 252 -5.19 12.86 -10.25
N GLY A 253 -6.18 13.23 -11.07
CA GLY A 253 -6.45 12.55 -12.34
C GLY A 253 -6.84 11.08 -12.17
N GLY A 254 -7.34 10.70 -10.99
CA GLY A 254 -7.60 9.32 -10.63
C GLY A 254 -8.61 8.64 -11.54
N LEU A 255 -8.32 7.37 -11.83
CA LEU A 255 -9.22 6.49 -12.59
C LEU A 255 -9.13 5.07 -12.05
N LEU A 256 -10.27 4.50 -11.74
CA LEU A 256 -10.45 3.05 -11.64
C LEU A 256 -10.84 2.52 -13.02
N GLN A 257 -10.07 1.56 -13.55
CA GLN A 257 -10.42 0.83 -14.77
C GLN A 257 -10.62 -0.65 -14.45
N ILE A 258 -11.76 -1.22 -14.84
CA ILE A 258 -12.15 -2.62 -14.63
C ILE A 258 -11.96 -3.35 -15.96
N VAL A 259 -11.16 -4.41 -15.93
CA VAL A 259 -10.75 -5.13 -17.13
C VAL A 259 -11.07 -6.61 -17.01
N ASP A 260 -11.64 -7.19 -18.08
CA ASP A 260 -11.80 -8.63 -18.23
C ASP A 260 -10.43 -9.27 -18.41
N ARG A 261 -10.03 -10.10 -17.46
CA ARG A 261 -8.71 -10.73 -17.42
C ARG A 261 -8.48 -11.69 -18.60
N ASP A 262 -9.47 -12.49 -18.95
CA ASP A 262 -9.37 -13.45 -20.04
C ASP A 262 -9.20 -12.75 -21.39
N LYS A 263 -9.99 -11.73 -21.67
CA LYS A 263 -9.84 -10.89 -22.85
C LYS A 263 -8.50 -10.17 -22.89
N LEU A 264 -8.02 -9.72 -21.74
CA LEU A 264 -6.72 -9.05 -21.63
C LEU A 264 -5.57 -10.00 -21.99
N LEU A 265 -5.60 -11.24 -21.51
CA LEU A 265 -4.53 -12.21 -21.71
C LEU A 265 -4.56 -12.89 -23.08
N HIS A 266 -5.75 -13.19 -23.60
CA HIS A 266 -5.94 -14.00 -24.82
C HIS A 266 -6.44 -13.20 -26.04
N GLY A 267 -6.90 -11.96 -25.84
CA GLY A 267 -7.32 -11.08 -26.92
C GLY A 267 -6.17 -10.52 -27.77
N PRO A 268 -6.48 -9.63 -28.73
CA PRO A 268 -5.48 -8.98 -29.59
C PRO A 268 -4.42 -8.23 -28.76
N LYS A 269 -3.13 -8.41 -29.07
CA LYS A 269 -2.01 -7.93 -28.25
C LYS A 269 -1.39 -6.62 -28.72
N GLU A 270 -1.55 -6.30 -30.04
CA GLU A 270 -1.03 -5.03 -30.59
C GLU A 270 -1.66 -3.84 -29.88
N PRO A 271 -0.87 -2.83 -29.45
CA PRO A 271 -1.37 -1.71 -28.67
C PRO A 271 -2.07 -0.65 -29.56
N THR A 272 -3.15 -1.05 -30.23
CA THR A 272 -4.03 -0.10 -30.97
C THR A 272 -5.15 0.39 -30.05
N PRO A 273 -5.77 1.55 -30.35
CA PRO A 273 -6.90 2.06 -29.56
C PRO A 273 -8.05 1.04 -29.41
N GLU A 274 -8.35 0.26 -30.44
CA GLU A 274 -9.38 -0.77 -30.45
C GLU A 274 -9.00 -1.92 -29.50
N ASN A 275 -7.78 -2.41 -29.60
CA ASN A 275 -7.28 -3.54 -28.81
C ASN A 275 -7.08 -3.18 -27.35
N LEU A 276 -6.76 -1.92 -27.05
CA LEU A 276 -6.68 -1.42 -25.67
C LEU A 276 -8.07 -1.27 -25.03
N ARG A 277 -9.11 -0.95 -25.81
CA ARG A 277 -10.51 -0.92 -25.33
C ARG A 277 -11.12 -2.30 -25.20
N TYR A 278 -10.67 -3.27 -25.98
CA TYR A 278 -11.31 -4.59 -26.09
C TYR A 278 -11.56 -5.29 -24.75
N PRO A 279 -10.61 -5.32 -23.79
CA PRO A 279 -10.81 -5.98 -22.50
C PRO A 279 -11.48 -5.08 -21.45
N VAL A 280 -11.68 -3.77 -21.69
CA VAL A 280 -12.22 -2.83 -20.71
C VAL A 280 -13.72 -3.05 -20.55
N ILE A 281 -14.18 -3.20 -19.30
CA ILE A 281 -15.58 -3.36 -18.94
C ILE A 281 -16.18 -2.04 -18.46
N GLY A 282 -15.47 -1.35 -17.57
CA GLY A 282 -15.94 -0.09 -16.99
C GLY A 282 -14.82 0.78 -16.48
N GLU A 283 -15.13 2.05 -16.30
CA GLU A 283 -14.22 3.07 -15.80
C GLU A 283 -14.94 4.04 -14.88
N LEU A 284 -14.26 4.44 -13.79
CA LEU A 284 -14.71 5.51 -12.90
C LEU A 284 -13.63 6.57 -12.79
N TYR A 285 -13.91 7.76 -13.30
CA TYR A 285 -13.07 8.93 -13.12
C TYR A 285 -13.32 9.55 -11.75
N MET A 286 -12.26 9.67 -10.96
CA MET A 286 -12.30 10.34 -9.67
C MET A 286 -12.37 11.86 -9.84
N SER A 287 -12.54 12.58 -8.72
CA SER A 287 -12.38 14.04 -8.72
C SER A 287 -11.00 14.43 -9.28
N PRO A 288 -10.87 15.57 -9.97
CA PRO A 288 -9.57 16.03 -10.48
C PRO A 288 -8.46 16.12 -9.43
N TRP A 289 -8.81 16.23 -8.15
CA TRP A 289 -7.91 16.36 -7.01
C TRP A 289 -7.71 15.07 -6.20
N ASN A 290 -8.22 13.95 -6.71
CA ASN A 290 -8.06 12.63 -6.10
C ASN A 290 -7.42 11.67 -7.09
N GLY A 291 -6.67 10.71 -6.57
CA GLY A 291 -6.02 9.68 -7.33
C GLY A 291 -6.76 8.34 -7.31
N ALA A 292 -6.08 7.29 -7.74
CA ALA A 292 -6.45 5.90 -7.52
C ALA A 292 -5.15 5.10 -7.36
N HIS A 293 -4.46 5.34 -6.23
CA HIS A 293 -3.16 4.74 -5.94
C HIS A 293 -3.26 3.24 -5.70
N THR A 294 -4.22 2.80 -4.87
CA THR A 294 -4.51 1.38 -4.61
C THR A 294 -6.00 1.13 -4.87
N VAL A 295 -6.32 0.03 -5.55
CA VAL A 295 -7.69 -0.35 -5.92
C VAL A 295 -7.96 -1.76 -5.43
N PHE A 296 -8.49 -1.90 -4.22
CA PHE A 296 -8.62 -3.17 -3.50
C PHE A 296 -10.04 -3.76 -3.68
N PRO A 297 -10.22 -4.90 -4.39
CA PRO A 297 -11.52 -5.50 -4.61
C PRO A 297 -12.00 -6.28 -3.39
N MET A 298 -13.24 -6.06 -3.01
CA MET A 298 -14.01 -6.79 -2.00
C MET A 298 -15.29 -7.31 -2.65
N LEU A 299 -15.18 -8.42 -3.38
CA LEU A 299 -16.25 -8.95 -4.21
C LEU A 299 -17.23 -9.82 -3.40
N LYS A 300 -18.50 -9.81 -3.78
CA LYS A 300 -19.57 -10.56 -3.13
C LYS A 300 -19.63 -10.27 -1.63
N MET A 301 -19.61 -8.99 -1.27
CA MET A 301 -19.78 -8.57 0.12
C MET A 301 -21.23 -8.84 0.57
N PRO A 302 -21.44 -9.64 1.62
CA PRO A 302 -22.73 -9.75 2.25
C PRO A 302 -23.01 -8.48 3.06
N ILE A 303 -24.01 -7.69 2.65
CA ILE A 303 -24.41 -6.47 3.36
C ILE A 303 -25.71 -6.80 4.09
N ALA A 304 -25.67 -6.72 5.42
CA ALA A 304 -26.80 -7.17 6.27
C ALA A 304 -28.11 -6.43 5.94
N GLU A 305 -28.02 -5.14 5.60
CA GLU A 305 -29.16 -4.32 5.18
C GLU A 305 -29.84 -4.87 3.92
N PHE A 306 -29.08 -5.51 3.03
CA PHE A 306 -29.57 -6.04 1.75
C PHE A 306 -29.91 -7.54 1.80
N ALA A 307 -29.95 -8.17 2.98
CA ALA A 307 -30.20 -9.60 3.12
C ALA A 307 -31.52 -10.06 2.51
N LYS A 308 -32.51 -9.15 2.37
CA LYS A 308 -33.82 -9.39 1.77
C LYS A 308 -33.97 -8.80 0.37
N ASP A 309 -32.90 -8.28 -0.22
CA ASP A 309 -32.94 -7.71 -1.56
C ASP A 309 -33.19 -8.80 -2.60
N THR A 310 -34.19 -8.59 -3.45
CA THR A 310 -34.56 -9.51 -4.53
C THR A 310 -33.60 -9.47 -5.72
N GLU A 311 -32.87 -8.39 -5.86
CA GLU A 311 -31.84 -8.21 -6.91
C GLU A 311 -30.49 -8.79 -6.52
N GLY A 312 -30.36 -9.29 -5.28
CA GLY A 312 -29.17 -9.94 -4.76
C GLY A 312 -28.66 -9.33 -3.46
N SER A 313 -28.38 -10.20 -2.48
CA SER A 313 -27.98 -9.81 -1.12
C SER A 313 -26.51 -9.44 -0.98
N THR A 314 -25.72 -9.48 -2.05
CA THR A 314 -24.30 -9.11 -2.06
C THR A 314 -24.03 -7.98 -3.03
N ARG A 315 -22.96 -7.25 -2.78
CA ARG A 315 -22.44 -6.21 -3.68
C ARG A 315 -20.96 -6.44 -3.92
N ASP A 316 -20.52 -6.12 -5.13
CA ASP A 316 -19.11 -6.09 -5.47
C ASP A 316 -18.60 -4.67 -5.21
N ILE A 317 -17.63 -4.55 -4.31
CA ILE A 317 -17.09 -3.26 -3.86
C ILE A 317 -15.60 -3.20 -4.22
N VAL A 318 -15.16 -2.05 -4.70
CA VAL A 318 -13.74 -1.71 -4.81
C VAL A 318 -13.44 -0.55 -3.87
N MET A 319 -12.46 -0.74 -2.97
CA MET A 319 -11.92 0.35 -2.19
C MET A 319 -10.78 1.00 -2.96
N ILE A 320 -10.92 2.28 -3.29
CA ILE A 320 -9.87 3.11 -3.88
C ILE A 320 -9.20 3.88 -2.76
N VAL A 321 -7.88 3.82 -2.68
CA VAL A 321 -7.10 4.60 -1.72
C VAL A 321 -6.22 5.57 -2.50
N ASP A 322 -6.36 6.87 -2.21
CA ASP A 322 -5.54 7.94 -2.78
C ASP A 322 -4.17 8.01 -2.08
N GLU A 323 -3.21 8.72 -2.66
CA GLU A 323 -1.94 9.03 -2.00
C GLU A 323 -1.79 10.52 -1.71
N GLN A 324 -1.59 10.88 -0.45
CA GLN A 324 -1.16 12.23 -0.06
C GLN A 324 0.30 12.45 -0.46
N ILE A 325 0.57 13.48 -1.26
CA ILE A 325 1.93 13.78 -1.76
C ILE A 325 2.57 14.95 -1.01
N ARG A 326 1.78 16.00 -0.71
CA ARG A 326 2.31 17.21 -0.09
C ARG A 326 2.34 17.10 1.43
N ASN A 327 3.40 17.63 2.03
CA ASN A 327 3.52 17.74 3.48
C ASN A 327 2.56 18.80 4.06
N GLU A 328 2.30 18.69 5.34
CA GLU A 328 1.59 19.71 6.15
C GLU A 328 0.29 20.25 5.48
N CYS A 329 -0.47 19.37 4.82
CA CYS A 329 -1.74 19.68 4.18
C CYS A 329 -1.66 20.72 3.03
N GLU A 330 -0.52 20.83 2.35
CA GLU A 330 -0.35 21.75 1.20
C GLU A 330 -1.05 21.25 -0.09
N GLU A 331 -1.97 20.31 0.01
CA GLU A 331 -2.85 19.88 -1.07
C GLU A 331 -4.21 19.42 -0.52
N PRO A 332 -5.23 19.25 -1.37
CA PRO A 332 -6.50 18.67 -0.97
C PRO A 332 -6.32 17.30 -0.31
N ARG A 333 -7.17 17.00 0.66
CA ARG A 333 -7.09 15.76 1.43
C ARG A 333 -7.29 14.54 0.55
N GLN A 334 -6.37 13.61 0.68
CA GLN A 334 -6.47 12.28 0.09
C GLN A 334 -7.10 11.31 1.11
N MET A 335 -7.94 10.37 0.63
CA MET A 335 -8.77 9.52 1.47
C MET A 335 -8.98 8.14 0.84
N ALA A 336 -9.76 7.28 1.50
CA ALA A 336 -10.24 6.02 0.93
C ALA A 336 -11.69 6.18 0.45
N TRP A 337 -12.00 5.68 -0.74
CA TRP A 337 -13.30 5.71 -1.38
C TRP A 337 -13.84 4.29 -1.53
N PHE A 338 -15.13 4.11 -1.32
CA PHE A 338 -15.81 2.84 -1.57
C PHE A 338 -16.68 2.99 -2.81
N VAL A 339 -16.49 2.08 -3.75
CA VAL A 339 -17.12 2.09 -5.07
C VAL A 339 -17.92 0.82 -5.25
N ASP A 340 -19.21 0.94 -5.47
CA ASP A 340 -20.06 -0.18 -5.91
C ASP A 340 -19.77 -0.46 -7.38
N VAL A 341 -19.30 -1.67 -7.68
CA VAL A 341 -18.99 -2.18 -9.01
C VAL A 341 -19.85 -3.40 -9.35
N THR A 342 -20.97 -3.61 -8.65
CA THR A 342 -21.89 -4.72 -8.91
C THR A 342 -22.36 -4.69 -10.38
N ILE A 343 -22.57 -3.49 -10.92
CA ILE A 343 -22.76 -3.26 -12.36
C ILE A 343 -21.46 -2.62 -12.89
N GLU A 344 -20.52 -3.45 -13.29
CA GLU A 344 -19.16 -3.06 -13.63
C GLU A 344 -19.06 -1.99 -14.72
N ALA A 345 -20.04 -1.93 -15.64
CA ALA A 345 -20.10 -0.89 -16.69
C ALA A 345 -20.50 0.49 -16.13
N HIS A 346 -21.02 0.54 -14.91
CA HIS A 346 -21.52 1.77 -14.27
C HIS A 346 -21.07 1.85 -12.80
N PRO A 347 -19.76 1.87 -12.52
CA PRO A 347 -19.26 1.95 -11.16
C PRO A 347 -19.65 3.28 -10.50
N MET A 348 -19.99 3.25 -9.19
CA MET A 348 -20.48 4.42 -8.48
C MET A 348 -19.83 4.52 -7.10
N VAL A 349 -19.33 5.70 -6.74
CA VAL A 349 -18.88 5.99 -5.37
C VAL A 349 -20.07 6.00 -4.43
N ILE A 350 -20.01 5.20 -3.35
CA ILE A 350 -21.07 5.09 -2.35
C ILE A 350 -20.71 5.73 -1.03
N SER A 351 -19.43 5.80 -0.68
CA SER A 351 -18.95 6.42 0.57
C SER A 351 -17.47 6.73 0.51
N ASN A 352 -16.95 7.36 1.56
CA ASN A 352 -15.51 7.52 1.79
C ASN A 352 -15.17 7.38 3.28
N PHE A 353 -13.89 7.13 3.54
CA PHE A 353 -13.32 7.19 4.88
C PHE A 353 -12.17 8.19 4.92
N GLN A 354 -12.15 9.02 5.95
CA GLN A 354 -11.08 9.96 6.23
C GLN A 354 -10.91 10.19 7.74
N VAL A 355 -9.67 10.45 8.15
CA VAL A 355 -9.37 10.86 9.53
C VAL A 355 -9.61 12.36 9.68
N PRO A 356 -10.41 12.82 10.67
CA PRO A 356 -10.55 14.25 10.92
C PRO A 356 -9.20 14.85 11.35
N GLU A 357 -8.78 15.94 10.70
CA GLU A 357 -7.53 16.63 11.03
C GLU A 357 -7.51 17.09 12.50
N ALA A 358 -8.63 17.67 12.95
CA ALA A 358 -8.78 18.20 14.31
C ALA A 358 -8.67 17.13 15.41
N SER A 359 -8.78 15.84 15.08
CA SER A 359 -8.62 14.76 16.06
C SER A 359 -7.18 14.59 16.55
N GLY A 360 -6.21 15.17 15.86
CA GLY A 360 -4.80 15.04 16.21
C GLY A 360 -3.94 16.22 15.75
N HIS A 361 -4.52 17.26 15.17
CA HIS A 361 -3.79 18.41 14.59
C HIS A 361 -2.67 17.95 13.64
N PHE A 362 -3.00 17.02 12.77
CA PHE A 362 -2.00 16.29 11.96
C PHE A 362 -1.26 17.18 10.96
N CYS A 363 -1.91 18.27 10.47
CA CYS A 363 -1.24 19.22 9.58
C CYS A 363 -0.05 19.91 10.25
N ASP A 364 -0.07 20.05 11.58
CA ASP A 364 0.99 20.72 12.34
C ASP A 364 2.10 19.78 12.81
N ARG A 365 1.91 18.45 12.70
CA ARG A 365 2.90 17.45 13.17
C ARG A 365 4.11 17.31 12.23
N GLY A 366 4.04 17.83 11.02
CA GLY A 366 5.04 17.65 9.97
C GLY A 366 4.77 16.41 9.10
N GLY A 367 5.37 16.38 7.93
CA GLY A 367 5.16 15.32 6.96
C GLY A 367 3.79 15.31 6.32
N ARG A 368 3.44 14.22 5.64
CA ARG A 368 2.17 14.04 4.94
C ARG A 368 1.07 13.66 5.93
N PHE A 369 -0.14 14.16 5.71
CA PHE A 369 -1.37 13.74 6.39
C PHE A 369 -2.44 13.41 5.36
N GLY A 370 -2.81 12.16 5.29
CA GLY A 370 -3.74 11.57 4.32
C GLY A 370 -3.42 10.11 4.12
N THR A 371 -4.17 9.44 3.28
CA THR A 371 -3.95 8.04 2.93
C THR A 371 -2.72 7.85 2.05
N HIS A 372 -2.20 6.62 2.05
CA HIS A 372 -1.25 6.13 1.04
C HIS A 372 -1.70 4.79 0.44
N SER A 373 -1.93 3.79 1.27
CA SER A 373 -2.31 2.45 0.80
C SER A 373 -3.18 1.73 1.82
N SER A 374 -3.76 0.62 1.41
CA SER A 374 -4.36 -0.39 2.31
C SER A 374 -3.50 -1.65 2.34
N ASN A 375 -3.83 -2.58 3.27
CA ASN A 375 -3.41 -3.96 3.11
C ASN A 375 -3.92 -4.52 1.78
N GLU A 376 -3.10 -5.33 1.12
CA GLU A 376 -3.44 -5.98 -0.15
C GLU A 376 -3.64 -7.50 0.02
N SER A 377 -3.31 -8.03 1.19
CA SER A 377 -3.61 -9.41 1.57
C SER A 377 -5.13 -9.62 1.69
N MET A 378 -5.61 -10.65 1.04
CA MET A 378 -7.01 -11.10 1.17
C MET A 378 -7.12 -12.18 2.26
N ALA A 379 -6.31 -12.10 3.33
CA ALA A 379 -6.34 -13.05 4.43
C ALA A 379 -7.74 -13.15 5.02
N PRO A 380 -8.35 -14.34 5.09
CA PRO A 380 -9.78 -14.52 5.43
C PRO A 380 -10.18 -13.94 6.78
N ILE A 381 -9.23 -13.82 7.70
CA ILE A 381 -9.48 -13.25 9.04
C ILE A 381 -9.96 -11.80 8.95
N PHE A 382 -9.41 -10.99 8.04
CA PHE A 382 -9.73 -9.57 7.88
C PHE A 382 -10.51 -9.24 6.61
N TYR A 383 -10.34 -10.03 5.55
CA TYR A 383 -10.93 -9.74 4.24
C TYR A 383 -12.44 -9.53 4.33
N LYS A 384 -12.93 -8.41 3.80
CA LYS A 384 -14.34 -7.96 3.84
C LYS A 384 -14.86 -7.60 5.24
N LYS A 385 -14.03 -7.60 6.27
CA LYS A 385 -14.41 -7.22 7.64
C LYS A 385 -13.69 -5.95 8.07
N VAL A 386 -12.37 -5.92 7.96
CA VAL A 386 -11.52 -4.80 8.37
C VAL A 386 -10.53 -4.48 7.27
N ALA A 387 -10.50 -3.23 6.85
CA ALA A 387 -9.43 -2.68 6.04
C ALA A 387 -8.45 -1.92 6.93
N PHE A 388 -7.15 -2.11 6.69
CA PHE A 388 -6.11 -1.34 7.34
C PHE A 388 -5.58 -0.30 6.36
N LEU A 389 -5.60 0.98 6.76
CA LEU A 389 -5.17 2.09 5.92
C LEU A 389 -3.91 2.72 6.51
N ALA A 390 -2.83 2.74 5.75
CA ALA A 390 -1.66 3.54 6.06
C ALA A 390 -1.99 5.02 5.81
N TYR A 391 -1.78 5.86 6.84
CA TYR A 391 -2.23 7.24 6.87
C TYR A 391 -1.10 8.22 7.24
N PHE A 392 0.11 7.95 6.77
CA PHE A 392 1.35 8.71 7.00
C PHE A 392 1.56 9.12 8.46
N ASN A 393 1.55 10.44 8.79
CA ASN A 393 1.79 10.92 10.16
C ASN A 393 0.65 10.63 11.14
N ALA A 394 -0.49 10.14 10.64
CA ALA A 394 -1.58 9.61 11.45
C ALA A 394 -1.52 8.09 11.64
N GLY A 395 -0.42 7.43 11.27
CA GLY A 395 -0.16 6.01 11.52
C GLY A 395 -1.00 5.06 10.66
N VAL A 396 -1.46 3.96 11.24
CA VAL A 396 -2.39 3.01 10.62
C VAL A 396 -3.78 3.13 11.24
N ARG A 397 -4.81 3.00 10.40
CA ARG A 397 -6.22 3.02 10.79
C ARG A 397 -6.85 1.67 10.49
N ALA A 398 -7.53 1.08 11.47
CA ALA A 398 -8.36 -0.11 11.29
C ALA A 398 -9.80 0.34 11.06
N VAL A 399 -10.37 -0.01 9.92
CA VAL A 399 -11.70 0.44 9.47
C VAL A 399 -12.60 -0.76 9.29
N ASP A 400 -13.72 -0.82 10.00
CA ASP A 400 -14.80 -1.77 9.76
C ASP A 400 -15.46 -1.45 8.42
N VAL A 401 -15.37 -2.40 7.48
CA VAL A 401 -15.88 -2.25 6.10
C VAL A 401 -17.03 -3.21 5.80
N ARG A 402 -17.58 -3.89 6.82
CA ARG A 402 -18.71 -4.83 6.64
C ARG A 402 -19.96 -4.13 6.12
N ASP A 403 -20.10 -2.86 6.45
CA ASP A 403 -21.04 -1.94 5.80
C ASP A 403 -20.22 -0.89 5.02
N PRO A 404 -19.99 -1.10 3.72
CA PRO A 404 -19.18 -0.18 2.92
C PRO A 404 -19.87 1.16 2.64
N TYR A 405 -21.16 1.30 2.95
CA TYR A 405 -21.87 2.58 2.89
C TYR A 405 -21.54 3.48 4.09
N HIS A 406 -21.16 2.87 5.23
CA HIS A 406 -20.83 3.56 6.48
C HIS A 406 -19.52 3.01 7.08
N PRO A 407 -18.38 3.13 6.39
CA PRO A 407 -17.10 2.64 6.91
C PRO A 407 -16.74 3.36 8.21
N LYS A 408 -16.28 2.61 9.22
CA LYS A 408 -16.10 3.13 10.57
C LYS A 408 -14.75 2.76 11.15
N GLU A 409 -13.99 3.76 11.64
CA GLU A 409 -12.77 3.50 12.39
C GLU A 409 -13.09 2.72 13.67
N ILE A 410 -12.37 1.64 13.91
CA ILE A 410 -12.46 0.80 15.10
C ILE A 410 -11.18 0.79 15.93
N GLY A 411 -10.09 1.30 15.39
CA GLY A 411 -8.82 1.41 16.07
C GLY A 411 -7.77 2.10 15.24
N TYR A 412 -6.69 2.52 15.91
CA TYR A 412 -5.52 3.10 15.25
C TYR A 412 -4.25 2.84 16.05
N PHE A 413 -3.12 2.96 15.36
CA PHE A 413 -1.80 2.98 15.98
C PHE A 413 -0.89 3.97 15.24
N ILE A 414 -0.32 4.93 15.98
CA ILE A 414 0.60 5.95 15.49
C ILE A 414 1.96 5.68 16.14
N PRO A 415 2.97 5.19 15.41
CA PRO A 415 4.30 4.98 15.96
C PRO A 415 4.89 6.23 16.57
N ALA A 416 5.72 6.07 17.59
CA ALA A 416 6.55 7.15 18.08
C ALA A 416 7.74 7.40 17.15
N ILE A 417 8.23 8.64 17.10
CA ILE A 417 9.48 8.94 16.40
C ILE A 417 10.68 8.32 17.15
N THR A 418 11.72 7.98 16.39
CA THR A 418 12.99 7.46 16.88
C THR A 418 14.14 8.39 16.51
N ALA A 419 15.34 8.10 16.99
CA ALA A 419 16.54 8.83 16.58
C ALA A 419 16.86 8.68 15.07
N ALA A 420 16.34 7.62 14.44
CA ALA A 420 16.49 7.38 12.99
C ALA A 420 15.39 8.05 12.14
N THR A 421 14.31 8.54 12.78
CA THR A 421 13.21 9.14 12.05
C THR A 421 13.64 10.39 11.27
N ASP A 422 13.37 10.40 9.98
CA ASP A 422 13.82 11.44 9.06
C ASP A 422 12.92 12.69 9.11
N LYS A 423 13.45 13.80 8.58
CA LYS A 423 12.76 15.09 8.50
C LYS A 423 11.87 15.16 7.27
N ARG A 424 10.78 15.94 7.40
CA ARG A 424 9.92 16.34 6.29
C ARG A 424 9.80 17.86 6.27
N CYS A 425 9.99 18.46 5.12
CA CYS A 425 10.11 19.91 4.99
C CYS A 425 9.00 20.51 4.14
N VAL A 426 8.63 21.73 4.45
CA VAL A 426 7.79 22.63 3.65
C VAL A 426 8.53 23.95 3.41
N LYS A 427 8.19 24.66 2.34
CA LYS A 427 8.73 25.99 2.07
C LYS A 427 7.90 27.05 2.77
N VAL A 428 8.51 27.82 3.68
CA VAL A 428 7.88 28.95 4.36
C VAL A 428 8.70 30.21 4.07
N ASN A 429 8.11 31.17 3.38
CA ASN A 429 8.81 32.40 2.96
C ASN A 429 10.12 32.13 2.21
N GLY A 430 10.15 31.08 1.39
CA GLY A 430 11.32 30.70 0.59
C GLY A 430 12.38 29.86 1.32
N ALA A 431 12.28 29.68 2.64
CA ALA A 431 13.17 28.86 3.45
C ALA A 431 12.55 27.52 3.80
N ASP A 432 13.37 26.47 3.96
CA ASP A 432 12.90 25.17 4.42
C ASP A 432 12.59 25.20 5.93
N ARG A 433 11.38 24.80 6.27
CA ARG A 433 10.97 24.46 7.64
C ARG A 433 10.77 22.96 7.71
N CYS A 434 11.60 22.28 8.50
CA CYS A 434 11.60 20.82 8.60
C CYS A 434 11.18 20.34 9.98
N LYS A 435 10.35 19.31 10.02
CA LYS A 435 9.94 18.63 11.26
C LYS A 435 10.25 17.13 11.13
N VAL A 436 10.69 16.52 12.22
CA VAL A 436 10.80 15.05 12.32
C VAL A 436 9.40 14.49 12.47
N ALA A 437 9.00 13.59 11.58
CA ALA A 437 7.65 13.03 11.60
C ALA A 437 7.65 11.62 11.00
N ILE A 438 6.95 10.70 11.67
CA ILE A 438 6.68 9.38 11.11
C ILE A 438 5.93 9.52 9.79
N GLN A 439 6.12 8.54 8.92
CA GLN A 439 5.42 8.43 7.65
C GLN A 439 5.03 6.97 7.42
N THR A 440 4.03 6.49 8.17
CA THR A 440 3.49 5.14 7.99
C THR A 440 3.04 4.99 6.55
N ASN A 441 3.76 4.15 5.79
CA ASN A 441 3.66 4.12 4.35
C ASN A 441 2.73 3.01 3.85
N ASN A 442 3.02 1.78 4.25
CA ASN A 442 2.21 0.62 3.87
C ASN A 442 1.90 -0.24 5.08
N VAL A 443 0.89 -1.06 4.90
CA VAL A 443 0.41 -2.04 5.87
C VAL A 443 0.14 -3.36 5.18
N GLU A 444 0.40 -4.46 5.86
CA GLU A 444 0.02 -5.80 5.43
C GLU A 444 -0.41 -6.65 6.62
N THR A 445 -1.08 -7.75 6.35
CA THR A 445 -1.60 -8.65 7.39
C THR A 445 -1.24 -10.10 7.11
N ASP A 446 -1.22 -10.93 8.14
CA ASP A 446 -1.06 -12.36 8.00
C ASP A 446 -2.32 -13.16 8.45
N ASP A 447 -2.31 -14.46 8.23
CA ASP A 447 -3.41 -15.36 8.57
C ASP A 447 -3.53 -15.64 10.07
N ARG A 448 -2.56 -15.21 10.88
CA ARG A 448 -2.59 -15.27 12.37
C ARG A 448 -3.29 -14.05 12.98
N GLY A 449 -3.57 -13.01 12.16
CA GLY A 449 -4.21 -11.77 12.60
C GLY A 449 -3.25 -10.70 13.10
N TYR A 450 -1.96 -10.79 12.78
CA TYR A 450 -1.01 -9.70 12.97
C TYR A 450 -1.04 -8.71 11.83
N ILE A 451 -0.78 -7.44 12.17
CA ILE A 451 -0.77 -6.30 11.25
C ILE A 451 0.64 -5.74 11.24
N TYR A 452 1.24 -5.63 10.06
CA TYR A 452 2.61 -5.18 9.85
C TYR A 452 2.59 -3.82 9.17
N ILE A 453 3.06 -2.80 9.85
CA ILE A 453 3.18 -1.46 9.28
C ILE A 453 4.65 -1.10 9.13
N VAL A 454 4.96 -0.40 8.06
CA VAL A 454 6.31 0.07 7.76
C VAL A 454 6.32 1.56 7.49
N ASP A 455 7.47 2.18 7.75
CA ASP A 455 7.59 3.64 7.74
C ASP A 455 8.66 4.10 6.72
N ARG A 456 8.27 5.06 5.85
CA ARG A 456 9.20 5.62 4.86
C ARG A 456 10.12 6.72 5.41
N ALA A 457 9.91 7.12 6.67
CA ALA A 457 10.79 8.04 7.37
C ALA A 457 11.78 7.31 8.30
N ASN A 458 12.16 6.08 7.95
CA ASN A 458 13.20 5.28 8.62
C ASN A 458 12.84 4.82 10.05
N THR A 459 11.55 4.88 10.44
CA THR A 459 11.13 4.51 11.80
C THR A 459 11.06 2.98 12.01
N GLY A 460 11.13 2.18 10.92
CA GLY A 460 11.17 0.71 10.96
C GLY A 460 9.81 0.05 10.71
N MET A 461 9.69 -1.20 11.17
CA MET A 461 8.49 -2.03 11.09
C MET A 461 7.91 -2.27 12.49
N HIS A 462 6.60 -2.04 12.63
CA HIS A 462 5.85 -2.38 13.84
C HIS A 462 4.89 -3.51 13.55
N ILE A 463 4.87 -4.50 14.43
CA ILE A 463 3.95 -5.65 14.37
C ILE A 463 2.88 -5.41 15.43
N LEU A 464 1.63 -5.37 14.99
CA LEU A 464 0.49 -4.95 15.79
C LEU A 464 -0.57 -6.05 15.82
N GLU A 465 -1.49 -5.95 16.76
CA GLU A 465 -2.75 -6.69 16.73
C GLU A 465 -3.91 -5.80 17.20
N LEU A 466 -5.13 -6.18 16.82
CA LEU A 466 -6.35 -5.58 17.35
C LEU A 466 -6.57 -6.02 18.81
N SER A 467 -7.10 -5.12 19.63
CA SER A 467 -7.53 -5.47 20.99
C SER A 467 -8.65 -6.52 20.95
N PRO A 468 -8.84 -7.29 22.04
CA PRO A 468 -9.96 -8.23 22.13
C PRO A 468 -11.32 -7.57 21.89
N GLU A 469 -11.50 -6.33 22.35
CA GLU A 469 -12.73 -5.55 22.16
C GLU A 469 -12.97 -5.23 20.68
N ALA A 470 -11.92 -4.78 19.97
CA ALA A 470 -12.01 -4.51 18.53
C ALA A 470 -12.27 -5.79 17.73
N LYS A 471 -11.58 -6.89 18.06
CA LYS A 471 -11.82 -8.20 17.43
C LYS A 471 -13.29 -8.63 17.59
N LYS A 472 -13.82 -8.55 18.80
CA LYS A 472 -15.21 -8.88 19.10
C LYS A 472 -16.20 -8.00 18.33
N LEU A 473 -15.91 -6.70 18.21
CA LEU A 473 -16.77 -5.75 17.49
C LEU A 473 -17.00 -6.18 16.03
N VAL A 474 -15.98 -6.73 15.39
CA VAL A 474 -16.00 -7.11 13.95
C VAL A 474 -16.17 -8.63 13.73
N GLY A 475 -16.41 -9.41 14.79
CA GLY A 475 -16.62 -10.85 14.69
C GLY A 475 -15.35 -11.60 14.25
N ILE A 476 -14.23 -11.24 14.81
CA ILE A 476 -12.94 -11.94 14.70
C ILE A 476 -12.65 -12.56 16.06
N GLU A 477 -12.51 -13.88 16.11
CA GLU A 477 -12.17 -14.65 17.31
C GLU A 477 -10.66 -14.79 17.48
#